data_702edbf1ff91d4a3c622636401f051f5
#
_entry.id   702edbf1ff91d4a3c622636401f051f5
#
_cell.length_a   1.000
_cell.length_b   1.000
_cell.length_c   1.000
_cell.angle_alpha   90.00
_cell.angle_beta   90.00
_cell.angle_gamma   90.00
#
_symmetry.space_group_name_H-M   'P 1'
#
loop_
_entity.id
_entity.type
_entity.pdbx_description
1 polymer ?
#
loop_
_entity_poly.entity_id
_entity_poly.type
_entity_poly.pdbx_seq_one_letter_code
_entity_poly.pdbx_strand_id
1 'polypeptide(L)'
;LCVADGLGGHNAGEIASQLAVRTMVTSMQTMEGKNQMLDHPFETMQRLFFEANDKIHMLSTESEKMYGMGTTLTAAVCKKHMVCIAHVGDSRAYLFNEDGLVQITTDHTFVQTLIQSGQLTEKAALTHPYRHVITRAVGIEQFLEVDFFEADWKLGDTLLLCSDGLTNMV
;
A
#
# COMPACT_ATOMS: atom_id res chain seq x y z
N LEU A 1 -9.34 6.86 0.14
CA LEU A 1 -9.42 5.41 0.37
C LEU A 1 -8.07 4.90 0.84
N CYS A 2 -8.02 3.86 1.69
CA CYS A 2 -6.78 3.14 1.95
C CYS A 2 -7.07 1.69 2.36
N VAL A 3 -6.12 0.81 2.09
CA VAL A 3 -6.07 -0.58 2.54
C VAL A 3 -4.69 -0.84 3.13
N ALA A 4 -4.64 -1.66 4.19
CA ALA A 4 -3.42 -2.11 4.84
C ALA A 4 -3.59 -3.56 5.27
N ASP A 5 -2.61 -4.41 4.93
CA ASP A 5 -2.55 -5.81 5.30
C ASP A 5 -1.37 -6.05 6.23
N GLY A 6 -1.65 -6.55 7.43
CA GLY A 6 -0.68 -6.64 8.51
C GLY A 6 0.24 -7.86 8.40
N LEU A 7 1.53 -7.63 8.60
CA LEU A 7 2.61 -8.62 8.57
C LEU A 7 3.13 -8.87 9.99
N GLY A 8 3.40 -10.11 10.32
CA GLY A 8 3.88 -10.52 11.64
C GLY A 8 2.91 -11.47 12.33
N GLY A 9 3.31 -12.08 13.48
CA GLY A 9 2.44 -13.01 14.22
C GLY A 9 1.09 -12.38 14.60
N HIS A 10 0.06 -13.19 14.78
CA HIS A 10 -1.38 -12.85 14.84
C HIS A 10 -1.78 -11.46 15.37
N ASN A 11 -1.18 -10.96 16.45
CA ASN A 11 -1.56 -9.65 17.02
C ASN A 11 -0.69 -8.49 16.48
N ALA A 12 0.55 -8.76 16.07
CA ALA A 12 1.48 -7.71 15.69
C ALA A 12 1.13 -7.10 14.34
N GLY A 13 0.78 -7.93 13.35
CA GLY A 13 0.30 -7.47 12.04
C GLY A 13 -1.00 -6.65 12.13
N GLU A 14 -1.96 -7.09 12.97
CA GLU A 14 -3.20 -6.34 13.20
C GLU A 14 -2.91 -4.93 13.76
N ILE A 15 -2.01 -4.83 14.75
CA ILE A 15 -1.63 -3.54 15.33
C ILE A 15 -0.95 -2.65 14.27
N ALA A 16 -0.05 -3.20 13.45
CA ALA A 16 0.63 -2.45 12.41
C ALA A 16 -0.36 -1.89 11.38
N SER A 17 -1.25 -2.72 10.85
CA SER A 17 -2.24 -2.28 9.86
C SER A 17 -3.24 -1.26 10.44
N GLN A 18 -3.69 -1.44 11.68
CA GLN A 18 -4.54 -0.48 12.37
C GLN A 18 -3.85 0.87 12.58
N LEU A 19 -2.57 0.88 12.98
CA LEU A 19 -1.79 2.11 13.15
C LEU A 19 -1.62 2.85 11.83
N ALA A 20 -1.31 2.15 10.74
CA ALA A 20 -1.19 2.74 9.41
C ALA A 20 -2.50 3.40 8.98
N VAL A 21 -3.61 2.67 9.00
CA VAL A 21 -4.93 3.20 8.64
C VAL A 21 -5.33 4.37 9.56
N ARG A 22 -5.09 4.24 10.86
CA ARG A 22 -5.43 5.30 11.84
C ARG A 22 -4.66 6.59 11.57
N THR A 23 -3.37 6.50 11.22
CA THR A 23 -2.56 7.66 10.84
C THR A 23 -3.14 8.38 9.64
N MET A 24 -3.52 7.64 8.59
CA MET A 24 -4.17 8.20 7.41
C MET A 24 -5.52 8.87 7.74
N VAL A 25 -6.39 8.19 8.50
CA VAL A 25 -7.75 8.66 8.82
C VAL A 25 -7.72 9.87 9.74
N THR A 26 -6.84 9.90 10.76
CA THR A 26 -6.77 11.02 11.71
C THR A 26 -6.44 12.34 11.01
N SER A 27 -5.55 12.33 10.03
CA SER A 27 -5.24 13.51 9.23
C SER A 27 -6.48 14.07 8.50
N MET A 28 -7.39 13.18 8.08
CA MET A 28 -8.61 13.55 7.37
C MET A 28 -9.75 14.04 8.28
N GLN A 29 -9.59 14.02 9.61
CA GLN A 29 -10.61 14.52 10.53
C GLN A 29 -10.63 16.05 10.64
N THR A 30 -9.57 16.73 10.24
CA THR A 30 -9.48 18.18 10.24
C THR A 30 -9.74 18.77 8.85
N MET A 31 -10.27 20.02 8.79
CA MET A 31 -10.43 20.70 7.49
C MET A 31 -9.08 21.01 6.84
N GLU A 32 -8.08 21.35 7.65
CA GLU A 32 -6.71 21.59 7.18
C GLU A 32 -6.13 20.32 6.53
N GLY A 33 -6.21 19.16 7.19
CA GLY A 33 -5.74 17.88 6.65
C GLY A 33 -6.46 17.49 5.35
N LYS A 34 -7.78 17.73 5.26
CA LYS A 34 -8.55 17.50 4.02
C LYS A 34 -8.06 18.40 2.88
N ASN A 35 -7.85 19.68 3.15
CA ASN A 35 -7.38 20.63 2.14
C ASN A 35 -5.97 20.25 1.67
N GLN A 36 -5.04 19.97 2.59
CA GLN A 36 -3.70 19.51 2.24
C GLN A 36 -3.72 18.26 1.38
N MET A 37 -4.56 17.25 1.73
CA MET A 37 -4.71 16.02 0.95
C MET A 37 -5.24 16.29 -0.46
N LEU A 38 -6.15 17.23 -0.62
CA LEU A 38 -6.72 17.57 -1.92
C LEU A 38 -5.79 18.46 -2.75
N ASP A 39 -5.08 19.40 -2.13
CA ASP A 39 -4.23 20.35 -2.85
C ASP A 39 -2.86 19.73 -3.18
N HIS A 40 -2.28 18.96 -2.25
CA HIS A 40 -0.96 18.35 -2.33
C HIS A 40 -1.02 16.85 -1.96
N PRO A 41 -1.70 16.01 -2.77
CA PRO A 41 -1.96 14.61 -2.40
C PRO A 41 -0.70 13.79 -2.20
N PHE A 42 0.30 13.91 -3.07
CA PHE A 42 1.51 13.10 -3.00
C PHE A 42 2.37 13.46 -1.79
N GLU A 43 2.62 14.75 -1.56
CA GLU A 43 3.41 15.21 -0.41
C GLU A 43 2.69 14.87 0.90
N THR A 44 1.37 15.00 0.93
CA THR A 44 0.58 14.69 2.12
C THR A 44 0.59 13.19 2.39
N MET A 45 0.37 12.35 1.39
CA MET A 45 0.44 10.90 1.53
C MET A 45 1.86 10.45 1.94
N GLN A 46 2.91 10.96 1.31
CA GLN A 46 4.29 10.66 1.66
C GLN A 46 4.57 10.93 3.14
N ARG A 47 4.23 12.12 3.62
CA ARG A 47 4.37 12.49 5.03
C ARG A 47 3.63 11.52 5.96
N LEU A 48 2.40 11.13 5.61
CA LEU A 48 1.60 10.22 6.42
C LEU A 48 2.12 8.78 6.40
N PHE A 49 2.68 8.32 5.27
CA PHE A 49 3.35 7.03 5.16
C PHE A 49 4.60 6.99 6.04
N PHE A 50 5.41 8.05 6.04
CA PHE A 50 6.58 8.15 6.92
C PHE A 50 6.17 8.21 8.39
N GLU A 51 5.13 8.98 8.74
CA GLU A 51 4.61 9.03 10.11
C GLU A 51 4.10 7.66 10.58
N ALA A 52 3.42 6.90 9.71
CA ALA A 52 2.98 5.55 9.99
C ALA A 52 4.19 4.60 10.17
N ASN A 53 5.19 4.71 9.29
CA ASN A 53 6.42 3.94 9.35
C ASN A 53 7.15 4.14 10.69
N ASP A 54 7.38 5.38 11.07
CA ASP A 54 8.09 5.72 12.31
C ASP A 54 7.38 5.15 13.54
N LYS A 55 6.05 5.29 13.61
CA LYS A 55 5.24 4.76 14.71
C LYS A 55 5.31 3.24 14.81
N ILE A 56 5.19 2.54 13.68
CA ILE A 56 5.19 1.08 13.64
C ILE A 56 6.60 0.57 13.94
N HIS A 57 7.62 1.16 13.31
CA HIS A 57 9.01 0.78 13.51
C HIS A 57 9.46 0.97 14.97
N MET A 58 9.11 2.08 15.60
CA MET A 58 9.39 2.34 17.00
C MET A 58 8.79 1.25 17.90
N LEU A 59 7.50 0.94 17.74
CA LEU A 59 6.84 -0.10 18.53
C LEU A 59 7.42 -1.49 18.26
N SER A 60 7.80 -1.77 17.01
CA SER A 60 8.46 -3.04 16.62
C SER A 60 9.80 -3.23 17.31
N THR A 61 10.56 -2.14 17.55
CA THR A 61 11.88 -2.20 18.18
C THR A 61 11.83 -2.18 19.72
N GLU A 62 10.79 -1.59 20.31
CA GLU A 62 10.64 -1.46 21.77
C GLU A 62 10.05 -2.70 22.44
N SER A 63 9.43 -3.62 21.70
CA SER A 63 8.74 -4.78 22.27
C SER A 63 9.07 -6.07 21.53
N GLU A 64 9.63 -7.06 22.24
CA GLU A 64 9.88 -8.40 21.69
C GLU A 64 8.62 -9.04 21.07
N LYS A 65 7.43 -8.76 21.65
CA LYS A 65 6.15 -9.28 21.12
C LYS A 65 5.72 -8.65 19.79
N MET A 66 6.26 -7.48 19.49
CA MET A 66 5.96 -6.71 18.29
C MET A 66 7.13 -6.72 17.30
N TYR A 67 8.21 -7.43 17.64
CA TYR A 67 9.41 -7.48 16.81
C TYR A 67 9.10 -7.94 15.38
N GLY A 68 9.56 -7.16 14.40
CA GLY A 68 9.36 -7.46 12.99
C GLY A 68 7.92 -7.26 12.49
N MET A 69 7.04 -6.59 13.25
CA MET A 69 5.72 -6.22 12.74
C MET A 69 5.83 -5.17 11.63
N GLY A 70 4.97 -5.30 10.65
CA GLY A 70 4.85 -4.37 9.54
C GLY A 70 3.48 -4.46 8.90
N THR A 71 3.28 -3.69 7.86
CA THR A 71 2.04 -3.73 7.08
C THR A 71 2.27 -3.27 5.65
N THR A 72 1.46 -3.75 4.71
CA THR A 72 1.29 -3.04 3.45
C THR A 72 0.53 -1.73 3.69
N LEU A 73 0.62 -0.80 2.79
CA LEU A 73 -0.25 0.37 2.77
C LEU A 73 -0.43 0.85 1.33
N THR A 74 -1.67 0.86 0.87
CA THR A 74 -2.07 1.44 -0.41
C THR A 74 -3.15 2.47 -0.15
N ALA A 75 -2.89 3.71 -0.52
CA ALA A 75 -3.82 4.82 -0.32
C ALA A 75 -4.11 5.55 -1.62
N ALA A 76 -5.36 5.99 -1.81
CA ALA A 76 -5.78 6.69 -2.99
C ALA A 76 -6.61 7.94 -2.65
N VAL A 77 -6.33 9.01 -3.37
CA VAL A 77 -7.08 10.27 -3.36
C VAL A 77 -7.67 10.49 -4.75
N CYS A 78 -9.00 10.54 -4.82
CA CYS A 78 -9.73 10.82 -6.05
C CYS A 78 -10.00 12.32 -6.16
N LYS A 79 -9.52 12.93 -7.23
CA LYS A 79 -9.83 14.29 -7.66
C LYS A 79 -10.76 14.23 -8.87
N LYS A 80 -11.22 15.36 -9.38
CA LYS A 80 -12.23 15.43 -10.46
C LYS A 80 -12.00 14.47 -11.63
N HIS A 81 -10.76 14.39 -12.14
CA HIS A 81 -10.41 13.58 -13.32
C HIS A 81 -9.14 12.76 -13.11
N MET A 82 -8.67 12.66 -11.86
CA MET A 82 -7.39 12.05 -11.54
C MET A 82 -7.49 11.29 -10.23
N VAL A 83 -6.85 10.14 -10.18
CA VAL A 83 -6.59 9.37 -8.96
C VAL A 83 -5.09 9.43 -8.68
N CYS A 84 -4.73 9.89 -7.47
CA CYS A 84 -3.36 9.86 -6.96
C CYS A 84 -3.25 8.70 -5.99
N ILE A 85 -2.26 7.83 -6.16
CA ILE A 85 -2.04 6.63 -5.35
C ILE A 85 -0.64 6.67 -4.75
N ALA A 86 -0.53 6.36 -3.45
CA ALA A 86 0.71 6.05 -2.75
C ALA A 86 0.67 4.59 -2.30
N HIS A 87 1.80 3.87 -2.44
CA HIS A 87 1.81 2.43 -2.30
C HIS A 87 3.11 1.89 -1.70
N VAL A 88 2.95 0.94 -0.76
CA VAL A 88 4.01 0.08 -0.21
C VAL A 88 3.43 -1.31 0.06
N GLY A 89 4.07 -2.36 -0.47
CA GLY A 89 3.69 -3.76 -0.23
C GLY A 89 3.15 -4.47 -1.48
N ASP A 90 2.24 -5.42 -1.29
CA ASP A 90 1.60 -6.23 -2.33
C ASP A 90 0.05 -6.14 -2.32
N SER A 91 -0.50 -5.23 -1.51
CA SER A 91 -1.88 -4.79 -1.67
C SER A 91 -1.99 -3.98 -2.95
N ARG A 92 -3.10 -4.09 -3.67
CA ARG A 92 -3.19 -3.56 -5.04
C ARG A 92 -4.27 -2.50 -5.20
N ALA A 93 -4.06 -1.60 -6.16
CA ALA A 93 -5.07 -0.70 -6.69
C ALA A 93 -5.33 -1.03 -8.16
N TYR A 94 -6.61 -1.16 -8.50
CA TYR A 94 -7.09 -1.41 -9.85
C TYR A 94 -8.05 -0.31 -10.29
N LEU A 95 -7.98 0.05 -11.55
CA LEU A 95 -9.00 0.86 -12.22
C LEU A 95 -9.79 -0.02 -13.18
N PHE A 96 -11.11 -0.03 -13.03
CA PHE A 96 -12.04 -0.67 -13.96
C PHE A 96 -12.79 0.42 -14.74
N ASN A 97 -12.67 0.39 -16.05
CA ASN A 97 -13.29 1.31 -16.98
C ASN A 97 -13.77 0.57 -18.25
N GLU A 98 -14.12 1.31 -19.32
CA GLU A 98 -14.57 0.75 -20.60
C GLU A 98 -13.52 -0.15 -21.29
N ASP A 99 -12.22 0.06 -21.01
CA ASP A 99 -11.12 -0.75 -21.54
C ASP A 99 -10.87 -2.03 -20.72
N GLY A 100 -11.52 -2.17 -19.56
CA GLY A 100 -11.41 -3.32 -18.68
C GLY A 100 -10.78 -3.00 -17.32
N LEU A 101 -10.25 -4.02 -16.65
CA LEU A 101 -9.61 -3.94 -15.36
C LEU A 101 -8.09 -3.83 -15.52
N VAL A 102 -7.52 -2.73 -15.03
CA VAL A 102 -6.09 -2.45 -15.11
C VAL A 102 -5.52 -2.30 -13.70
N GLN A 103 -4.46 -3.05 -13.35
CA GLN A 103 -3.70 -2.84 -12.12
C GLN A 103 -2.84 -1.59 -12.28
N ILE A 104 -2.95 -0.67 -11.32
CA ILE A 104 -2.19 0.58 -11.31
C ILE A 104 -0.88 0.43 -10.52
N THR A 105 -0.94 -0.26 -9.37
CA THR A 105 0.21 -0.45 -8.49
C THR A 105 1.11 -1.60 -8.98
N THR A 106 2.39 -1.54 -8.62
CA THR A 106 3.34 -2.63 -8.84
C THR A 106 3.67 -3.27 -7.49
N ASP A 107 3.51 -4.58 -7.37
CA ASP A 107 3.73 -5.28 -6.11
C ASP A 107 5.21 -5.19 -5.66
N HIS A 108 5.44 -4.95 -4.39
CA HIS A 108 6.77 -5.05 -3.78
C HIS A 108 7.00 -6.47 -3.28
N THR A 109 7.15 -7.42 -4.22
CA THR A 109 7.43 -8.83 -3.93
C THR A 109 8.72 -9.29 -4.60
N PHE A 110 9.30 -10.37 -4.05
CA PHE A 110 10.50 -10.98 -4.62
C PHE A 110 10.28 -11.42 -6.08
N VAL A 111 9.13 -12.02 -6.38
CA VAL A 111 8.84 -12.46 -7.75
C VAL A 111 8.67 -11.30 -8.72
N GLN A 112 8.13 -10.18 -8.27
CA GLN A 112 8.00 -8.98 -9.10
C GLN A 112 9.38 -8.39 -9.45
N THR A 113 10.33 -8.42 -8.52
CA THR A 113 11.73 -8.03 -8.80
C THR A 113 12.36 -8.92 -9.87
N LEU A 114 12.10 -10.25 -9.83
CA LEU A 114 12.57 -11.18 -10.84
C LEU A 114 11.93 -10.96 -12.22
N ILE A 115 10.64 -10.59 -12.25
CA ILE A 115 9.93 -10.26 -13.50
C ILE A 115 10.55 -9.00 -14.12
N GLN A 116 10.71 -7.94 -13.33
CA GLN A 116 11.28 -6.65 -13.79
C GLN A 116 12.71 -6.78 -14.31
N SER A 117 13.50 -7.70 -13.72
CA SER A 117 14.87 -8.01 -14.19
C SER A 117 14.91 -9.00 -15.36
N GLY A 118 13.77 -9.48 -15.84
CA GLY A 118 13.69 -10.46 -16.94
C GLY A 118 14.10 -11.87 -16.56
N GLN A 119 14.27 -12.17 -15.27
CA GLN A 119 14.68 -13.50 -14.78
C GLN A 119 13.49 -14.46 -14.61
N LEU A 120 12.27 -13.92 -14.54
CA LEU A 120 11.05 -14.71 -14.37
C LEU A 120 9.95 -14.15 -15.28
N THR A 121 9.13 -15.04 -15.85
CA THR A 121 7.93 -14.63 -16.57
C THR A 121 6.75 -14.49 -15.60
N GLU A 122 5.77 -13.64 -15.90
CA GLU A 122 4.54 -13.49 -15.09
C GLU A 122 3.86 -14.85 -14.84
N LYS A 123 3.77 -15.69 -15.88
CA LYS A 123 3.17 -17.03 -15.76
C LYS A 123 3.92 -17.93 -14.77
N ALA A 124 5.25 -17.89 -14.75
CA ALA A 124 6.06 -18.69 -13.82
C ALA A 124 6.00 -18.12 -12.38
N ALA A 125 5.78 -16.83 -12.23
CA ALA A 125 5.63 -16.18 -10.93
C ALA A 125 4.40 -16.69 -10.15
N LEU A 126 3.31 -17.04 -10.83
CA LEU A 126 2.07 -17.52 -10.19
C LEU A 126 2.27 -18.81 -9.36
N THR A 127 3.25 -19.64 -9.74
CA THR A 127 3.56 -20.91 -9.05
C THR A 127 4.90 -20.89 -8.32
N HIS A 128 5.55 -19.73 -8.26
CA HIS A 128 6.86 -19.61 -7.62
C HIS A 128 6.76 -19.82 -6.11
N PRO A 129 7.65 -20.58 -5.44
CA PRO A 129 7.58 -20.85 -4.00
C PRO A 129 7.66 -19.58 -3.15
N TYR A 130 8.34 -18.54 -3.61
CA TYR A 130 8.51 -17.26 -2.92
C TYR A 130 7.56 -16.15 -3.44
N ARG A 131 6.43 -16.49 -4.06
CA ARG A 131 5.49 -15.51 -4.61
C ARG A 131 4.87 -14.57 -3.57
N HIS A 132 4.82 -15.01 -2.29
CA HIS A 132 4.28 -14.22 -1.17
C HIS A 132 5.37 -13.49 -0.36
N VAL A 133 6.63 -13.52 -0.82
CA VAL A 133 7.71 -12.83 -0.11
C VAL A 133 7.69 -11.36 -0.48
N ILE A 134 7.28 -10.54 0.48
CA ILE A 134 7.25 -9.08 0.37
C ILE A 134 8.66 -8.54 0.56
N THR A 135 9.06 -7.59 -0.28
CA THR A 135 10.39 -6.95 -0.26
C THR A 135 10.36 -5.55 0.34
N ARG A 136 9.17 -4.96 0.52
CA ARG A 136 9.01 -3.62 1.10
C ARG A 136 7.69 -3.55 1.88
N ALA A 137 7.76 -3.12 3.15
CA ALA A 137 6.61 -2.95 4.03
C ALA A 137 6.80 -1.77 4.98
N VAL A 138 5.70 -1.14 5.39
CA VAL A 138 5.68 -0.07 6.38
C VAL A 138 5.99 -0.63 7.76
N GLY A 139 6.95 -0.02 8.48
CA GLY A 139 7.34 -0.38 9.85
C GLY A 139 8.49 -1.38 9.97
N ILE A 140 8.95 -1.99 8.87
CA ILE A 140 10.07 -2.96 8.90
C ILE A 140 11.41 -2.23 8.90
N GLU A 141 11.60 -1.30 7.98
CA GLU A 141 12.85 -0.54 7.84
C GLU A 141 12.68 0.89 8.37
N GLN A 142 13.77 1.47 8.88
CA GLN A 142 13.75 2.86 9.34
C GLN A 142 13.46 3.84 8.19
N PHE A 143 14.01 3.56 7.02
CA PHE A 143 13.80 4.37 5.82
C PHE A 143 12.79 3.68 4.92
N LEU A 144 11.68 4.37 4.65
CA LEU A 144 10.61 3.88 3.79
C LEU A 144 10.72 4.49 2.40
N GLU A 145 10.67 3.66 1.38
CA GLU A 145 10.49 4.07 0.00
C GLU A 145 9.03 3.86 -0.41
N VAL A 146 8.36 4.93 -0.86
CA VAL A 146 6.95 4.93 -1.24
C VAL A 146 6.84 5.13 -2.74
N ASP A 147 6.11 4.25 -3.43
CA ASP A 147 5.81 4.42 -4.84
C ASP A 147 4.55 5.28 -5.01
N PHE A 148 4.57 6.13 -6.04
CA PHE A 148 3.47 7.00 -6.39
C PHE A 148 3.00 6.74 -7.81
N PHE A 149 1.67 6.69 -7.97
CA PHE A 149 1.02 6.48 -9.26
C PHE A 149 -0.07 7.52 -9.46
N GLU A 150 -0.32 7.82 -10.72
CA GLU A 150 -1.37 8.72 -11.16
C GLU A 150 -2.14 8.06 -12.30
N ALA A 151 -3.45 8.14 -12.26
CA ALA A 151 -4.30 7.63 -13.32
C ALA A 151 -5.45 8.60 -13.60
N ASP A 152 -5.75 8.80 -14.88
CA ASP A 152 -6.96 9.50 -15.28
C ASP A 152 -8.18 8.63 -14.97
N TRP A 153 -9.23 9.26 -14.44
CA TRP A 153 -10.50 8.60 -14.25
C TRP A 153 -11.68 9.52 -14.60
N LYS A 154 -12.79 8.93 -14.96
CA LYS A 154 -14.00 9.63 -15.39
C LYS A 154 -15.26 9.02 -14.75
N LEU A 155 -16.37 9.72 -14.92
CA LEU A 155 -17.66 9.24 -14.42
C LEU A 155 -17.99 7.86 -15.04
N GLY A 156 -18.28 6.90 -14.17
CA GLY A 156 -18.53 5.50 -14.53
C GLY A 156 -17.36 4.56 -14.26
N ASP A 157 -16.14 5.08 -14.10
CA ASP A 157 -15.00 4.26 -13.70
C ASP A 157 -15.11 3.84 -12.23
N THR A 158 -14.50 2.70 -11.92
CA THR A 158 -14.48 2.14 -10.55
C THR A 158 -13.04 1.92 -10.09
N LEU A 159 -12.68 2.48 -8.93
CA LEU A 159 -11.41 2.23 -8.27
C LEU A 159 -11.59 1.13 -7.22
N LEU A 160 -10.77 0.07 -7.30
CA LEU A 160 -10.71 -1.02 -6.32
C LEU A 160 -9.36 -1.00 -5.64
N LEU A 161 -9.35 -0.95 -4.29
CA LEU A 161 -8.18 -1.24 -3.47
C LEU A 161 -8.43 -2.56 -2.72
N CYS A 162 -7.47 -3.47 -2.76
CA CYS A 162 -7.60 -4.77 -2.09
C CYS A 162 -6.25 -5.27 -1.57
N SER A 163 -6.30 -6.13 -0.55
CA SER A 163 -5.15 -6.93 -0.12
C SER A 163 -5.04 -8.21 -0.95
N ASP A 164 -3.97 -8.97 -0.72
CA ASP A 164 -3.71 -10.27 -1.35
C ASP A 164 -4.78 -11.31 -1.02
N GLY A 165 -5.53 -11.13 0.07
CA GLY A 165 -6.70 -11.94 0.41
C GLY A 165 -7.76 -12.01 -0.68
N LEU A 166 -7.88 -10.97 -1.54
CA LEU A 166 -8.72 -11.03 -2.73
C LEU A 166 -7.98 -11.69 -3.90
N THR A 167 -6.78 -11.25 -4.23
CA THR A 167 -6.06 -11.64 -5.45
C THR A 167 -5.51 -13.07 -5.41
N ASN A 168 -5.45 -13.69 -4.23
CA ASN A 168 -5.11 -15.11 -4.08
C ASN A 168 -6.32 -16.04 -4.25
N MET A 169 -7.55 -15.49 -4.30
CA MET A 169 -8.80 -16.27 -4.36
C MET A 169 -9.49 -16.21 -5.72
N VAL A 170 -9.09 -15.28 -6.60
CA VAL A 170 -9.70 -15.06 -7.94
C VAL A 170 -8.69 -15.14 -9.05
#